data_0cb844e39206102ad289f0b43fddac93
#
_entry.id   0cb844e39206102ad289f0b43fddac93
#
_cell.length_a   1.000
_cell.length_b   1.000
_cell.length_c   1.000
_cell.angle_alpha   90.00
_cell.angle_beta   90.00
_cell.angle_gamma   90.00
#
_symmetry.space_group_name_H-M   'P 1'
#
loop_
_entity.id
_entity.type
_entity.pdbx_description
1 polymer ?
#
loop_
_entity_poly.entity_id
_entity_poly.type
_entity_poly.pdbx_seq_one_letter_code
_entity_poly.pdbx_strand_id
1 'polypeptide(L)'
;MKSEENTSLLTPHASREFMFTGIIQSVGKIAALEARGGDARVRVECGKLDMSNVKTGDSIAVSGVCLTVIEHSASGFTADASGETLLRTTLGRRYAGDAVNLEKALTLSTPLGGHLVSGHVDGAGVVVNRREAARSVQFRIKAPEALAKYIAEKGSICVDGVSLTVNAVHGAEFEVNIVPHTLEETTLGVIKTDSEVNLEVDLVARYLERLMLGKRAAQSGSEITREFLAQHGFIK
;
A
#
# COMPACT_ATOMS: atom_id res chain seq x y z
N MET A 1 -30.01 48.57 -11.25
CA MET A 1 -29.16 47.82 -10.32
C MET A 1 -29.48 46.35 -10.52
N LYS A 2 -28.63 45.63 -11.28
CA LYS A 2 -28.71 44.17 -11.47
C LYS A 2 -27.72 43.55 -10.51
N SER A 3 -28.21 42.70 -9.60
CA SER A 3 -27.41 41.88 -8.71
C SER A 3 -26.67 40.80 -9.52
N GLU A 4 -25.36 40.85 -9.52
CA GLU A 4 -24.52 39.74 -10.05
C GLU A 4 -24.53 38.61 -9.02
N GLU A 5 -25.20 37.53 -9.36
CA GLU A 5 -25.10 36.25 -8.65
C GLU A 5 -23.72 35.68 -8.93
N ASN A 6 -22.89 35.66 -7.90
CA ASN A 6 -21.57 35.03 -7.91
C ASN A 6 -21.75 33.50 -7.81
N THR A 7 -21.93 32.85 -8.97
CA THR A 7 -21.99 31.40 -9.06
C THR A 7 -20.57 30.86 -8.93
N SER A 8 -20.15 30.57 -7.70
CA SER A 8 -18.97 29.78 -7.43
C SER A 8 -19.12 28.40 -8.09
N LEU A 9 -18.49 28.22 -9.24
CA LEU A 9 -18.32 26.91 -9.88
C LEU A 9 -17.46 26.05 -8.95
N LEU A 10 -18.12 25.25 -8.11
CA LEU A 10 -17.55 24.10 -7.44
C LEU A 10 -17.09 23.13 -8.54
N THR A 11 -15.82 23.22 -8.95
CA THR A 11 -15.20 22.13 -9.73
C THR A 11 -15.29 20.86 -8.89
N PRO A 12 -15.93 19.79 -9.39
CA PRO A 12 -15.91 18.55 -8.67
C PRO A 12 -14.44 18.13 -8.53
N HIS A 13 -13.98 17.91 -7.30
CA HIS A 13 -12.73 17.24 -7.05
C HIS A 13 -12.87 15.84 -7.63
N ALA A 14 -12.50 15.67 -8.89
CA ALA A 14 -12.25 14.35 -9.43
C ALA A 14 -11.19 13.73 -8.52
N SER A 15 -11.53 12.60 -7.91
CA SER A 15 -10.57 11.79 -7.18
C SER A 15 -9.44 11.46 -8.14
N ARG A 16 -8.31 12.16 -8.03
CA ARG A 16 -7.12 11.83 -8.81
C ARG A 16 -6.62 10.50 -8.27
N GLU A 17 -6.69 9.46 -9.07
CA GLU A 17 -6.00 8.22 -8.76
C GLU A 17 -4.50 8.50 -8.89
N PHE A 18 -3.81 8.50 -7.78
CA PHE A 18 -2.36 8.63 -7.73
C PHE A 18 -1.76 7.22 -7.81
N MET A 19 -0.65 7.10 -8.54
CA MET A 19 0.08 5.85 -8.70
C MET A 19 1.51 6.05 -8.22
N PHE A 20 2.18 4.95 -7.88
CA PHE A 20 3.56 4.87 -7.42
C PHE A 20 4.29 3.79 -8.21
N THR A 21 5.60 3.68 -8.01
CA THR A 21 6.44 2.68 -8.68
C THR A 21 6.90 1.58 -7.75
N GLY A 22 6.85 1.81 -6.44
CA GLY A 22 7.48 0.97 -5.42
C GLY A 22 9.00 1.18 -5.34
N ILE A 23 9.51 2.30 -5.84
CA ILE A 23 10.91 2.71 -5.72
C ILE A 23 11.00 3.80 -4.66
N ILE A 24 11.52 3.44 -3.50
CA ILE A 24 11.59 4.34 -2.35
C ILE A 24 12.55 5.50 -2.63
N GLN A 25 12.11 6.71 -2.35
CA GLN A 25 12.87 7.94 -2.57
C GLN A 25 13.55 8.43 -1.29
N SER A 26 12.98 8.10 -0.13
CA SER A 26 13.54 8.47 1.19
C SER A 26 13.04 7.56 2.29
N VAL A 27 13.82 7.39 3.34
CA VAL A 27 13.32 6.92 4.64
C VAL A 27 13.04 8.15 5.49
N GLY A 28 11.79 8.32 5.88
CA GLY A 28 11.32 9.35 6.80
C GLY A 28 11.00 8.77 8.17
N LYS A 29 10.30 9.56 9.00
CA LYS A 29 9.84 9.14 10.33
C LYS A 29 8.43 9.64 10.59
N ILE A 30 7.65 8.87 11.32
CA ILE A 30 6.42 9.36 11.93
C ILE A 30 6.80 10.40 13.01
N ALA A 31 6.42 11.65 12.81
CA ALA A 31 6.62 12.70 13.83
C ALA A 31 5.51 12.68 14.88
N ALA A 32 4.26 12.41 14.46
CA ALA A 32 3.12 12.25 15.36
C ALA A 32 2.00 11.48 14.67
N LEU A 33 1.21 10.77 15.48
CA LEU A 33 -0.05 10.13 15.09
C LEU A 33 -1.12 10.56 16.12
N GLU A 34 -2.03 11.44 15.71
CA GLU A 34 -3.03 12.03 16.59
C GLU A 34 -4.42 11.50 16.25
N ALA A 35 -5.05 10.75 17.16
CA ALA A 35 -6.40 10.22 16.96
C ALA A 35 -7.44 11.35 16.82
N ARG A 36 -8.37 11.20 15.86
CA ARG A 36 -9.44 12.15 15.55
C ARG A 36 -10.75 11.44 15.20
N GLY A 37 -11.54 11.11 16.21
CA GLY A 37 -12.90 10.60 16.00
C GLY A 37 -13.00 9.29 15.19
N GLY A 38 -12.01 8.39 15.33
CA GLY A 38 -11.92 7.14 14.57
C GLY A 38 -10.90 7.18 13.43
N ASP A 39 -10.56 8.37 12.93
CA ASP A 39 -9.47 8.65 12.00
C ASP A 39 -8.21 9.07 12.76
N ALA A 40 -7.11 9.36 12.05
CA ALA A 40 -5.93 9.95 12.65
C ALA A 40 -5.29 11.01 11.74
N ARG A 41 -4.71 12.02 12.37
CA ARG A 41 -3.78 12.94 11.72
C ARG A 41 -2.37 12.45 11.87
N VAL A 42 -1.69 12.28 10.74
CA VAL A 42 -0.32 11.78 10.66
C VAL A 42 0.60 12.93 10.28
N ARG A 43 1.64 13.17 11.06
CA ARG A 43 2.74 14.06 10.68
C ARG A 43 3.97 13.22 10.38
N VAL A 44 4.60 13.51 9.26
CA VAL A 44 5.75 12.75 8.75
C VAL A 44 6.92 13.70 8.49
N GLU A 45 8.09 13.37 9.05
CA GLU A 45 9.37 13.96 8.66
C GLU A 45 9.89 13.24 7.43
N CYS A 46 10.28 13.98 6.40
CA CYS A 46 10.51 13.45 5.07
C CYS A 46 11.96 12.99 4.79
N GLY A 47 12.87 13.13 5.76
CA GLY A 47 14.28 12.77 5.55
C GLY A 47 14.89 13.53 4.37
N LYS A 48 15.39 12.79 3.38
CA LYS A 48 16.00 13.35 2.15
C LYS A 48 15.00 13.57 0.99
N LEU A 49 13.70 13.33 1.20
CA LEU A 49 12.69 13.50 0.15
C LEU A 49 12.61 14.98 -0.26
N ASP A 50 12.78 15.25 -1.54
CA ASP A 50 12.63 16.61 -2.07
C ASP A 50 11.17 17.07 -2.02
N MET A 51 10.88 18.03 -1.15
CA MET A 51 9.55 18.60 -0.92
C MET A 51 9.28 19.87 -1.74
N SER A 52 10.26 20.35 -2.54
CA SER A 52 10.19 21.64 -3.23
C SER A 52 9.03 21.78 -4.21
N ASN A 53 8.58 20.69 -4.80
CA ASN A 53 7.51 20.63 -5.78
C ASN A 53 6.23 19.98 -5.24
N VAL A 54 6.17 19.64 -3.95
CA VAL A 54 4.98 19.09 -3.30
C VAL A 54 3.98 20.20 -3.01
N LYS A 55 2.70 19.89 -3.22
CA LYS A 55 1.57 20.80 -2.98
C LYS A 55 0.51 20.10 -2.13
N THR A 56 -0.29 20.89 -1.44
CA THR A 56 -1.52 20.40 -0.80
C THR A 56 -2.41 19.74 -1.86
N GLY A 57 -2.88 18.51 -1.55
CA GLY A 57 -3.64 17.67 -2.46
C GLY A 57 -2.80 16.66 -3.25
N ASP A 58 -1.47 16.74 -3.21
CA ASP A 58 -0.60 15.69 -3.77
C ASP A 58 -0.63 14.45 -2.87
N SER A 59 -0.25 13.30 -3.41
CA SER A 59 -0.14 12.05 -2.65
C SER A 59 1.31 11.64 -2.44
N ILE A 60 1.57 11.16 -1.23
CA ILE A 60 2.84 10.54 -0.85
C ILE A 60 2.53 9.17 -0.23
N ALA A 61 3.18 8.12 -0.70
CA ALA A 61 3.10 6.80 -0.09
C ALA A 61 4.00 6.76 1.16
N VAL A 62 3.42 6.32 2.28
CA VAL A 62 4.09 6.12 3.57
C VAL A 62 4.10 4.63 3.88
N SER A 63 5.23 3.97 3.75
CA SER A 63 5.35 2.50 3.78
C SER A 63 4.26 1.82 2.93
N GLY A 64 4.04 2.31 1.70
CA GLY A 64 3.04 1.81 0.76
C GLY A 64 1.62 2.33 0.97
N VAL A 65 1.34 3.10 2.02
CA VAL A 65 0.03 3.70 2.27
C VAL A 65 -0.06 5.05 1.57
N CYS A 66 -0.94 5.20 0.59
CA CYS A 66 -1.21 6.47 -0.09
C CYS A 66 -1.87 7.45 0.87
N LEU A 67 -1.22 8.58 1.14
CA LEU A 67 -1.75 9.66 1.98
C LEU A 67 -1.78 10.97 1.20
N THR A 68 -2.90 11.69 1.29
CA THR A 68 -3.05 13.01 0.67
C THR A 68 -2.49 14.10 1.58
N VAL A 69 -1.56 14.88 1.06
CA VAL A 69 -0.92 16.01 1.76
C VAL A 69 -1.95 17.11 2.02
N ILE A 70 -2.17 17.46 3.28
CA ILE A 70 -3.02 18.58 3.69
C ILE A 70 -2.21 19.83 4.07
N GLU A 71 -1.01 19.62 4.63
CA GLU A 71 -0.04 20.67 4.94
C GLU A 71 1.36 20.13 4.67
N HIS A 72 2.29 20.98 4.24
CA HIS A 72 3.67 20.60 4.01
C HIS A 72 4.65 21.72 4.37
N SER A 73 5.89 21.34 4.59
CA SER A 73 7.05 22.19 4.79
C SER A 73 8.25 21.63 4.01
N ALA A 74 9.40 22.28 4.10
CA ALA A 74 10.64 21.74 3.51
C ALA A 74 11.10 20.41 4.15
N SER A 75 10.67 20.10 5.39
CA SER A 75 11.14 18.94 6.16
C SER A 75 10.09 17.86 6.37
N GLY A 76 8.82 18.09 5.99
CA GLY A 76 7.78 17.13 6.27
C GLY A 76 6.40 17.53 5.78
N PHE A 77 5.43 16.67 6.03
CA PHE A 77 4.03 16.91 5.68
C PHE A 77 3.07 16.35 6.73
N THR A 78 1.84 16.79 6.64
CA THR A 78 0.70 16.32 7.42
C THR A 78 -0.34 15.73 6.49
N ALA A 79 -0.97 14.62 6.88
CA ALA A 79 -2.06 13.98 6.17
C ALA A 79 -3.09 13.42 7.15
N ASP A 80 -4.31 13.17 6.70
CA ASP A 80 -5.30 12.43 7.49
C ASP A 80 -5.38 10.99 6.97
N ALA A 81 -5.47 10.03 7.88
CA ALA A 81 -5.65 8.61 7.61
C ALA A 81 -6.99 8.16 8.18
N SER A 82 -7.81 7.51 7.34
CA SER A 82 -9.11 6.98 7.77
C SER A 82 -8.96 5.82 8.74
N GLY A 83 -10.01 5.54 9.54
CA GLY A 83 -10.06 4.38 10.41
C GLY A 83 -9.86 3.05 9.65
N GLU A 84 -10.36 2.94 8.43
CA GLU A 84 -10.13 1.78 7.55
C GLU A 84 -8.64 1.62 7.21
N THR A 85 -7.96 2.73 6.85
CA THR A 85 -6.51 2.72 6.59
C THR A 85 -5.72 2.30 7.83
N LEU A 86 -6.07 2.83 8.99
CA LEU A 86 -5.40 2.49 10.26
C LEU A 86 -5.60 1.01 10.64
N LEU A 87 -6.78 0.46 10.37
CA LEU A 87 -7.11 -0.93 10.67
C LEU A 87 -6.39 -1.92 9.74
N ARG A 88 -6.36 -1.63 8.43
CA ARG A 88 -5.81 -2.54 7.42
C ARG A 88 -4.30 -2.52 7.30
N THR A 89 -3.67 -1.44 7.76
CA THR A 89 -2.23 -1.22 7.56
C THR A 89 -1.46 -1.23 8.87
N THR A 90 -0.13 -1.28 8.78
CA THR A 90 0.75 -1.12 9.93
C THR A 90 0.75 0.32 10.46
N LEU A 91 0.20 1.29 9.72
CA LEU A 91 0.23 2.71 10.08
C LEU A 91 -0.45 2.98 11.43
N GLY A 92 -1.59 2.33 11.71
CA GLY A 92 -2.32 2.47 12.97
C GLY A 92 -1.58 1.95 14.21
N ARG A 93 -0.48 1.23 14.02
CA ARG A 93 0.37 0.66 15.08
C ARG A 93 1.74 1.35 15.19
N ARG A 94 1.97 2.41 14.40
CA ARG A 94 3.21 3.18 14.42
C ARG A 94 3.21 4.22 15.54
N TYR A 95 4.40 4.51 16.03
CA TYR A 95 4.66 5.52 17.06
C TYR A 95 5.55 6.62 16.51
N ALA A 96 5.58 7.75 17.22
CA ALA A 96 6.53 8.83 16.92
C ALA A 96 7.97 8.29 16.99
N GLY A 97 8.77 8.59 15.98
CA GLY A 97 10.13 8.09 15.79
C GLY A 97 10.26 6.87 14.89
N ASP A 98 9.18 6.15 14.60
CA ASP A 98 9.21 4.99 13.70
C ASP A 98 9.60 5.40 12.28
N ALA A 99 10.54 4.66 11.70
CA ALA A 99 10.98 4.85 10.33
C ALA A 99 9.91 4.37 9.33
N VAL A 100 9.73 5.12 8.25
CA VAL A 100 8.80 4.80 7.17
C VAL A 100 9.42 5.06 5.80
N ASN A 101 9.10 4.20 4.83
CA ASN A 101 9.48 4.39 3.43
C ASN A 101 8.61 5.48 2.80
N LEU A 102 9.19 6.36 1.99
CA LEU A 102 8.49 7.46 1.35
C LEU A 102 8.71 7.45 -0.16
N GLU A 103 7.61 7.61 -0.89
CA GLU A 103 7.61 7.80 -2.34
C GLU A 103 6.54 8.83 -2.73
N LYS A 104 6.89 9.82 -3.55
CA LYS A 104 5.90 10.75 -4.15
C LYS A 104 5.17 10.06 -5.28
N ALA A 105 3.91 10.44 -5.48
CA ALA A 105 3.12 9.94 -6.61
C ALA A 105 3.82 10.17 -7.96
N LEU A 106 3.58 9.25 -8.90
CA LEU A 106 4.05 9.33 -10.27
C LEU A 106 3.62 10.62 -10.95
N THR A 107 4.50 11.12 -11.79
CA THR A 107 4.20 12.11 -12.84
C THR A 107 4.36 11.46 -14.22
N LEU A 108 3.91 12.13 -15.28
CA LEU A 108 4.07 11.62 -16.65
C LEU A 108 5.54 11.44 -17.07
N SER A 109 6.47 12.08 -16.38
CA SER A 109 7.91 11.99 -16.64
C SER A 109 8.65 11.02 -15.70
N THR A 110 7.98 10.43 -14.71
CA THR A 110 8.61 9.52 -13.77
C THR A 110 8.83 8.15 -14.42
N PRO A 111 10.08 7.62 -14.49
CA PRO A 111 10.31 6.27 -14.99
C PRO A 111 9.64 5.22 -14.10
N LEU A 112 9.01 4.21 -14.70
CA LEU A 112 8.46 3.06 -13.98
C LEU A 112 9.59 2.06 -13.70
N GLY A 113 10.34 2.28 -12.60
CA GLY A 113 11.48 1.43 -12.22
C GLY A 113 11.08 0.13 -11.50
N GLY A 114 9.85 0.04 -10.97
CA GLY A 114 9.28 -1.14 -10.30
C GLY A 114 8.06 -1.68 -11.06
N HIS A 115 6.90 -1.71 -10.40
CA HIS A 115 5.60 -2.03 -11.02
C HIS A 115 4.56 -0.97 -10.67
N LEU A 116 3.34 -1.09 -11.19
CA LEU A 116 2.26 -0.16 -10.86
C LEU A 116 1.75 -0.45 -9.43
N VAL A 117 2.01 0.48 -8.54
CA VAL A 117 1.59 0.44 -7.13
C VAL A 117 0.55 1.54 -6.90
N SER A 118 -0.59 1.19 -6.34
CA SER A 118 -1.68 2.16 -6.10
C SER A 118 -1.55 2.89 -4.76
N GLY A 119 -0.79 2.34 -3.83
CA GLY A 119 -0.74 2.81 -2.45
C GLY A 119 -1.96 2.36 -1.62
N HIS A 120 -2.71 1.40 -2.13
CA HIS A 120 -3.87 0.82 -1.46
C HIS A 120 -3.51 -0.54 -0.87
N VAL A 121 -2.92 -0.50 0.31
CA VAL A 121 -2.48 -1.69 1.05
C VAL A 121 -3.63 -2.67 1.25
N ASP A 122 -3.40 -3.94 0.90
CA ASP A 122 -4.37 -5.02 1.00
C ASP A 122 -4.49 -5.61 2.39
N GLY A 123 -3.40 -5.56 3.13
CA GLY A 123 -3.30 -6.06 4.49
C GLY A 123 -1.88 -6.09 4.99
N ALA A 124 -1.72 -6.46 6.25
CA ALA A 124 -0.41 -6.65 6.87
C ALA A 124 0.01 -8.13 6.78
N GLY A 125 1.25 -8.36 6.34
CA GLY A 125 1.93 -9.64 6.44
C GLY A 125 2.91 -9.66 7.60
N VAL A 126 3.42 -10.85 7.93
CA VAL A 126 4.41 -11.05 9.00
C VAL A 126 5.68 -11.67 8.40
N VAL A 127 6.83 -11.11 8.71
CA VAL A 127 8.14 -11.70 8.36
C VAL A 127 8.37 -12.92 9.25
N VAL A 128 8.22 -14.13 8.69
CA VAL A 128 8.39 -15.38 9.44
C VAL A 128 9.84 -15.88 9.46
N ASN A 129 10.66 -15.42 8.51
CA ASN A 129 12.09 -15.71 8.48
C ASN A 129 12.86 -14.60 7.76
N ARG A 130 14.05 -14.29 8.29
CA ARG A 130 15.03 -13.37 7.70
C ARG A 130 16.40 -14.03 7.79
N ARG A 131 17.03 -14.28 6.64
CA ARG A 131 18.35 -14.89 6.59
C ARG A 131 19.27 -14.20 5.60
N GLU A 132 20.54 -14.17 5.89
CA GLU A 132 21.55 -13.71 4.95
C GLU A 132 21.73 -14.73 3.80
N ALA A 133 21.83 -14.23 2.58
CA ALA A 133 22.01 -15.00 1.36
C ALA A 133 23.11 -14.32 0.52
N ALA A 134 24.36 -14.69 0.78
CA ALA A 134 25.57 -14.04 0.23
C ALA A 134 25.59 -12.54 0.55
N ARG A 135 25.43 -11.66 -0.45
CA ARG A 135 25.39 -10.18 -0.26
C ARG A 135 24.01 -9.64 -0.05
N SER A 136 22.97 -10.45 -0.21
CA SER A 136 21.56 -10.06 -0.07
C SER A 136 20.94 -10.69 1.19
N VAL A 137 19.71 -10.28 1.50
CA VAL A 137 18.93 -10.85 2.60
C VAL A 137 17.66 -11.44 2.02
N GLN A 138 17.39 -12.68 2.34
CA GLN A 138 16.14 -13.34 1.99
C GLN A 138 15.14 -13.20 3.12
N PHE A 139 13.94 -12.75 2.77
CA PHE A 139 12.78 -12.70 3.65
C PHE A 139 11.79 -13.75 3.22
N ARG A 140 11.23 -14.47 4.19
CA ARG A 140 9.99 -15.24 4.04
C ARG A 140 8.90 -14.50 4.78
N ILE A 141 7.83 -14.18 4.08
CA ILE A 141 6.72 -13.36 4.58
C ILE A 141 5.45 -14.18 4.48
N LYS A 142 4.69 -14.26 5.58
CA LYS A 142 3.36 -14.84 5.60
C LYS A 142 2.33 -13.75 5.32
N ALA A 143 1.63 -13.88 4.20
CA ALA A 143 0.52 -13.01 3.84
C ALA A 143 -0.79 -13.48 4.49
N PRO A 144 -1.81 -12.61 4.61
CA PRO A 144 -3.18 -13.02 4.85
C PRO A 144 -3.62 -14.06 3.80
N GLU A 145 -4.32 -15.11 4.21
CA GLU A 145 -4.72 -16.22 3.31
C GLU A 145 -5.50 -15.75 2.07
N ALA A 146 -6.33 -14.71 2.25
CA ALA A 146 -7.10 -14.12 1.16
C ALA A 146 -6.24 -13.52 0.03
N LEU A 147 -4.99 -13.17 0.33
CA LEU A 147 -4.05 -12.59 -0.64
C LEU A 147 -3.20 -13.65 -1.36
N ALA A 148 -3.12 -14.87 -0.84
CA ALA A 148 -2.25 -15.93 -1.36
C ALA A 148 -2.43 -16.17 -2.87
N LYS A 149 -3.67 -16.16 -3.36
CA LYS A 149 -4.01 -16.39 -4.78
C LYS A 149 -3.50 -15.33 -5.76
N TYR A 150 -3.11 -14.15 -5.27
CA TYR A 150 -2.57 -13.05 -6.08
C TYR A 150 -1.04 -13.03 -6.11
N ILE A 151 -0.39 -13.81 -5.24
CA ILE A 151 1.06 -13.82 -5.10
C ILE A 151 1.61 -15.00 -5.92
N ALA A 152 2.35 -14.70 -6.97
CA ALA A 152 2.87 -15.69 -7.90
C ALA A 152 4.40 -15.66 -7.95
N GLU A 153 5.03 -16.83 -8.10
CA GLU A 153 6.48 -16.91 -8.34
C GLU A 153 6.86 -16.11 -9.59
N LYS A 154 7.93 -15.31 -9.49
CA LYS A 154 8.40 -14.34 -10.50
C LYS A 154 7.45 -13.18 -10.77
N GLY A 155 6.31 -13.09 -10.05
CA GLY A 155 5.46 -11.92 -10.04
C GLY A 155 5.99 -10.78 -9.17
N SER A 156 5.34 -9.64 -9.23
CA SER A 156 5.63 -8.48 -8.39
C SER A 156 4.77 -8.48 -7.12
N ILE A 157 5.32 -7.95 -6.05
CA ILE A 157 4.61 -7.63 -4.81
C ILE A 157 5.19 -6.35 -4.22
N CYS A 158 4.35 -5.54 -3.61
CA CYS A 158 4.78 -4.36 -2.87
C CYS A 158 4.81 -4.68 -1.37
N VAL A 159 5.98 -4.50 -0.74
CA VAL A 159 6.20 -4.72 0.71
C VAL A 159 6.67 -3.42 1.35
N ASP A 160 5.90 -2.86 2.28
CA ASP A 160 6.14 -1.53 2.87
C ASP A 160 6.47 -0.46 1.81
N GLY A 161 5.76 -0.49 0.67
CA GLY A 161 5.97 0.44 -0.44
C GLY A 161 7.10 0.04 -1.40
N VAL A 162 7.86 -1.02 -1.13
CA VAL A 162 8.97 -1.46 -1.97
C VAL A 162 8.50 -2.49 -2.99
N SER A 163 8.72 -2.23 -4.28
CA SER A 163 8.47 -3.19 -5.37
C SER A 163 9.51 -4.32 -5.33
N LEU A 164 9.07 -5.54 -5.18
CA LEU A 164 9.91 -6.72 -5.06
C LEU A 164 9.44 -7.84 -5.98
N THR A 165 10.39 -8.67 -6.42
CA THR A 165 10.10 -9.89 -7.15
C THR A 165 9.92 -11.05 -6.17
N VAL A 166 8.84 -11.81 -6.33
CA VAL A 166 8.59 -13.05 -5.59
C VAL A 166 9.50 -14.16 -6.11
N ASN A 167 10.32 -14.75 -5.23
CA ASN A 167 11.26 -15.81 -5.60
C ASN A 167 10.66 -17.22 -5.52
N ALA A 168 9.81 -17.45 -4.50
CA ALA A 168 9.12 -18.72 -4.28
C ALA A 168 7.80 -18.47 -3.53
N VAL A 169 6.85 -19.40 -3.66
CA VAL A 169 5.55 -19.35 -2.98
C VAL A 169 5.28 -20.71 -2.32
N HIS A 170 4.84 -20.69 -1.05
CA HIS A 170 4.48 -21.85 -0.25
C HIS A 170 3.15 -21.62 0.47
N GLY A 171 2.03 -21.83 -0.23
CA GLY A 171 0.71 -21.50 0.29
C GLY A 171 0.54 -19.98 0.47
N ALA A 172 0.31 -19.53 1.70
CA ALA A 172 0.22 -18.10 2.02
C ALA A 172 1.59 -17.46 2.35
N GLU A 173 2.68 -18.23 2.33
CA GLU A 173 4.03 -17.72 2.52
C GLU A 173 4.73 -17.51 1.17
N PHE A 174 5.49 -16.44 1.06
CA PHE A 174 6.31 -16.18 -0.12
C PHE A 174 7.70 -15.70 0.28
N GLU A 175 8.65 -15.84 -0.64
CA GLU A 175 10.04 -15.43 -0.44
C GLU A 175 10.41 -14.31 -1.39
N VAL A 176 11.13 -13.32 -0.86
CA VAL A 176 11.77 -12.24 -1.63
C VAL A 176 13.22 -12.12 -1.25
N ASN A 177 14.05 -11.69 -2.18
CA ASN A 177 15.47 -11.50 -1.95
C ASN A 177 15.84 -10.02 -2.13
N ILE A 178 16.31 -9.39 -1.05
CA ILE A 178 16.58 -7.97 -0.97
C ILE A 178 18.06 -7.72 -1.19
N VAL A 179 18.41 -6.96 -2.24
CA VAL A 179 19.79 -6.61 -2.56
C VAL A 179 20.33 -5.53 -1.62
N PRO A 180 21.65 -5.41 -1.42
CA PRO A 180 22.24 -4.48 -0.45
C PRO A 180 21.75 -3.05 -0.57
N HIS A 181 21.71 -2.50 -1.79
CA HIS A 181 21.24 -1.14 -2.03
C HIS A 181 19.81 -0.91 -1.52
N THR A 182 18.89 -1.86 -1.75
CA THR A 182 17.52 -1.75 -1.26
C THR A 182 17.44 -1.83 0.27
N LEU A 183 18.30 -2.66 0.91
CA LEU A 183 18.39 -2.71 2.37
C LEU A 183 18.87 -1.38 2.98
N GLU A 184 19.82 -0.71 2.32
CA GLU A 184 20.39 0.57 2.77
C GLU A 184 19.43 1.74 2.59
N GLU A 185 18.66 1.75 1.49
CA GLU A 185 17.80 2.86 1.09
C GLU A 185 16.35 2.74 1.58
N THR A 186 16.01 1.66 2.28
CA THR A 186 14.64 1.38 2.77
C THR A 186 14.62 0.90 4.22
N THR A 187 13.42 0.88 4.82
CA THR A 187 13.22 0.31 6.16
C THR A 187 13.45 -1.20 6.20
N LEU A 188 13.52 -1.90 5.04
CA LEU A 188 13.72 -3.35 4.99
C LEU A 188 15.06 -3.78 5.62
N GLY A 189 16.06 -2.89 5.65
CA GLY A 189 17.36 -3.17 6.28
C GLY A 189 17.26 -3.47 7.77
N VAL A 190 16.32 -2.86 8.49
CA VAL A 190 16.14 -2.97 9.94
C VAL A 190 15.00 -3.89 10.37
N ILE A 191 14.17 -4.37 9.44
CA ILE A 191 13.09 -5.31 9.70
C ILE A 191 13.64 -6.65 10.20
N LYS A 192 12.97 -7.24 11.18
CA LYS A 192 13.33 -8.51 11.82
C LYS A 192 12.24 -9.55 11.62
N THR A 193 12.53 -10.79 11.99
CA THR A 193 11.50 -11.82 12.18
C THR A 193 10.45 -11.31 13.17
N ASP A 194 9.18 -11.67 12.95
CA ASP A 194 7.97 -11.23 13.65
C ASP A 194 7.57 -9.76 13.41
N SER A 195 8.32 -9.02 12.57
CA SER A 195 7.87 -7.68 12.15
C SER A 195 6.67 -7.80 11.20
N GLU A 196 5.69 -6.91 11.38
CA GLU A 196 4.60 -6.71 10.44
C GLU A 196 5.03 -5.75 9.31
N VAL A 197 4.58 -6.03 8.08
CA VAL A 197 4.82 -5.23 6.89
C VAL A 197 3.53 -5.04 6.11
N ASN A 198 3.35 -3.88 5.48
CA ASN A 198 2.25 -3.64 4.57
C ASN A 198 2.45 -4.43 3.27
N LEU A 199 1.39 -5.06 2.79
CA LEU A 199 1.39 -5.78 1.53
C LEU A 199 0.35 -5.17 0.58
N GLU A 200 0.78 -4.92 -0.66
CA GLU A 200 -0.11 -4.62 -1.78
C GLU A 200 0.23 -5.58 -2.91
N VAL A 201 -0.78 -6.34 -3.38
CA VAL A 201 -0.61 -7.28 -4.49
C VAL A 201 -0.63 -6.53 -5.83
N ASP A 202 -0.04 -7.13 -6.86
CA ASP A 202 -0.03 -6.55 -8.20
C ASP A 202 -1.47 -6.32 -8.72
N LEU A 203 -1.75 -5.08 -9.13
CA LEU A 203 -3.06 -4.68 -9.67
C LEU A 203 -3.53 -5.58 -10.82
N VAL A 204 -2.61 -6.08 -11.64
CA VAL A 204 -2.94 -6.98 -12.76
C VAL A 204 -3.64 -8.24 -12.25
N ALA A 205 -3.18 -8.82 -11.14
CA ALA A 205 -3.78 -10.02 -10.56
C ALA A 205 -5.23 -9.77 -10.11
N ARG A 206 -5.53 -8.59 -9.55
CA ARG A 206 -6.88 -8.20 -9.11
C ARG A 206 -7.85 -8.04 -10.28
N TYR A 207 -7.42 -7.34 -11.32
CA TYR A 207 -8.25 -7.16 -12.51
C TYR A 207 -8.48 -8.48 -13.25
N LEU A 208 -7.46 -9.35 -13.35
CA LEU A 208 -7.62 -10.68 -13.94
C LEU A 208 -8.65 -11.51 -13.19
N GLU A 209 -8.58 -11.56 -11.86
CA GLU A 209 -9.60 -12.26 -11.06
C GLU A 209 -11.01 -11.72 -11.35
N ARG A 210 -11.17 -10.40 -11.32
CA ARG A 210 -12.49 -9.77 -11.55
C ARG A 210 -13.03 -10.09 -12.95
N LEU A 211 -12.17 -10.10 -13.96
CA LEU A 211 -12.53 -10.46 -15.34
C LEU A 211 -12.89 -11.95 -15.47
N MET A 212 -12.14 -12.85 -14.78
CA MET A 212 -12.42 -14.29 -14.78
C MET A 212 -13.75 -14.65 -14.12
N LEU A 213 -14.27 -13.85 -13.21
CA LEU A 213 -15.59 -14.01 -12.63
C LEU A 213 -16.70 -13.79 -13.68
N GLY A 214 -16.44 -13.01 -14.74
CA GLY A 214 -17.39 -12.72 -15.81
C GLY A 214 -18.74 -12.23 -15.28
N LYS A 215 -19.85 -12.84 -15.70
CA LYS A 215 -21.20 -12.47 -15.24
C LYS A 215 -21.42 -12.67 -13.73
N ARG A 216 -20.67 -13.58 -13.08
CA ARG A 216 -20.73 -13.79 -11.62
C ARG A 216 -20.19 -12.59 -10.84
N ALA A 217 -19.40 -11.73 -11.47
CA ALA A 217 -18.88 -10.51 -10.84
C ALA A 217 -19.99 -9.53 -10.40
N ALA A 218 -21.17 -9.59 -10.99
CA ALA A 218 -22.33 -8.76 -10.63
C ALA A 218 -23.20 -9.38 -9.51
N GLN A 219 -22.92 -10.63 -9.13
CA GLN A 219 -23.66 -11.31 -8.06
C GLN A 219 -23.02 -10.94 -6.72
N SER A 220 -23.81 -10.47 -5.76
CA SER A 220 -23.40 -10.39 -4.36
C SER A 220 -23.08 -11.82 -3.90
N GLY A 221 -21.96 -11.99 -3.16
CA GLY A 221 -21.36 -13.28 -2.80
C GLY A 221 -22.39 -14.35 -2.52
N SER A 222 -22.15 -15.54 -3.07
CA SER A 222 -23.09 -16.66 -3.03
C SER A 222 -23.49 -16.98 -1.60
N GLU A 223 -24.67 -16.54 -1.18
CA GLU A 223 -25.36 -17.24 -0.10
C GLU A 223 -25.52 -18.69 -0.58
N ILE A 224 -25.10 -19.63 0.25
CA ILE A 224 -25.38 -21.05 0.04
C ILE A 224 -26.90 -21.19 0.18
N THR A 225 -27.61 -21.05 -0.96
CA THR A 225 -29.05 -21.16 -0.97
C THR A 225 -29.46 -22.63 -0.85
N ARG A 226 -30.68 -22.86 -0.41
CA ARG A 226 -31.26 -24.20 -0.33
C ARG A 226 -31.27 -24.87 -1.71
N GLU A 227 -31.53 -24.09 -2.78
CA GLU A 227 -31.50 -24.52 -4.17
C GLU A 227 -30.11 -24.96 -4.61
N PHE A 228 -29.05 -24.23 -4.21
CA PHE A 228 -27.65 -24.60 -4.48
C PHE A 228 -27.33 -25.94 -3.80
N LEU A 229 -27.70 -26.12 -2.52
CA LEU A 229 -27.46 -27.36 -1.79
C LEU A 229 -28.22 -28.54 -2.40
N ALA A 230 -29.46 -28.33 -2.86
CA ALA A 230 -30.26 -29.36 -3.52
C ALA A 230 -29.66 -29.78 -4.88
N GLN A 231 -29.23 -28.80 -5.72
CA GLN A 231 -28.58 -29.08 -7.01
C GLN A 231 -27.27 -29.84 -6.89
N HIS A 232 -26.54 -29.68 -5.78
CA HIS A 232 -25.26 -30.35 -5.53
C HIS A 232 -25.38 -31.57 -4.60
N GLY A 233 -26.64 -32.02 -4.29
CA GLY A 233 -26.88 -33.27 -3.58
C GLY A 233 -26.63 -33.22 -2.07
N PHE A 234 -26.49 -32.06 -1.48
CA PHE A 234 -26.28 -31.89 -0.03
C PHE A 234 -27.56 -31.92 0.79
N ILE A 235 -28.72 -31.66 0.16
CA ILE A 235 -30.06 -31.81 0.77
C ILE A 235 -31.00 -32.44 -0.26
N LYS A 236 -31.97 -33.22 0.24
CA LYS A 236 -33.08 -33.79 -0.54
C LYS A 236 -34.33 -32.91 -0.44
#